data_5a1ba301147ebf0a613564a0f0926b6e
#
_entry.id   5a1ba301147ebf0a613564a0f0926b6e
#
_cell.length_a   1.000
_cell.length_b   1.000
_cell.length_c   1.000
_cell.angle_alpha   90.00
_cell.angle_beta   90.00
_cell.angle_gamma   90.00
#
_symmetry.space_group_name_H-M   'P 1'
#
loop_
_entity.id
_entity.type
_entity.pdbx_description
1 polymer ?
#
loop_
_entity_poly.entity_id
_entity_poly.type
_entity_poly.pdbx_seq_one_letter_code
_entity_poly.pdbx_strand_id
1 'polypeptide(L)'
;PGQPDRVLDCRGLGAKGEWSALRGVRGEVARIHAPDVTLQRPTRLVHPRYPIYIAPKEDHLFVIGATEIESDDRSPASVRSTLELLSAAYAVHPGFAEGRILELATQCRPTLPDNLPAIRQTRPGMLEINGLYRHGFMISPTMLDVTLELLNTGQSTLSERFDLRLELEPTAPAPTGVAAPAFA
;
A
#
# COMPACT_ATOMS: atom_id res chain seq x y z
N PRO A 1 8.67 31.54 2.49
CA PRO A 1 8.58 30.25 3.16
C PRO A 1 9.88 29.50 2.90
N GLY A 2 10.60 29.10 3.99
CA GLY A 2 11.82 28.31 3.87
C GLY A 2 11.54 26.95 3.23
N GLN A 3 12.54 26.38 2.56
CA GLN A 3 12.45 24.98 2.12
C GLN A 3 12.39 24.09 3.37
N PRO A 4 11.57 23.01 3.35
CA PRO A 4 11.54 22.08 4.46
C PRO A 4 12.89 21.38 4.62
N ASP A 5 13.33 21.18 5.84
CA ASP A 5 14.59 20.49 6.12
C ASP A 5 14.55 19.01 5.71
N ARG A 6 13.37 18.44 5.67
CA ARG A 6 13.13 17.03 5.29
C ARG A 6 11.84 16.87 4.50
N VAL A 7 11.85 15.94 3.54
CA VAL A 7 10.70 15.58 2.70
C VAL A 7 10.46 14.09 2.79
N LEU A 8 9.20 13.70 3.04
CA LEU A 8 8.76 12.31 2.93
C LEU A 8 7.86 12.17 1.70
N ASP A 9 8.29 11.37 0.74
CA ASP A 9 7.50 11.07 -0.45
C ASP A 9 6.74 9.76 -0.28
N CYS A 10 5.42 9.86 -0.15
CA CYS A 10 4.50 8.73 0.01
C CYS A 10 3.46 8.69 -1.13
N ARG A 11 3.79 9.24 -2.33
CA ARG A 11 2.84 9.39 -3.45
C ARG A 11 2.38 8.08 -4.11
N GLY A 12 2.91 6.93 -3.69
CA GLY A 12 2.59 5.65 -4.32
C GLY A 12 2.95 5.67 -5.81
N LEU A 13 2.02 5.30 -6.70
CA LEU A 13 2.25 5.31 -8.15
C LEU A 13 2.52 6.71 -8.72
N GLY A 14 2.23 7.79 -7.98
CA GLY A 14 2.62 9.14 -8.37
C GLY A 14 4.14 9.35 -8.42
N ALA A 15 4.92 8.49 -7.75
CA ALA A 15 6.38 8.51 -7.78
C ALA A 15 6.98 7.65 -8.91
N LYS A 16 6.18 7.03 -9.78
CA LYS A 16 6.66 6.09 -10.82
C LYS A 16 7.65 6.74 -11.81
N GLY A 17 7.53 8.03 -12.06
CA GLY A 17 8.46 8.76 -12.92
C GLY A 17 9.88 8.83 -12.36
N GLU A 18 10.02 8.93 -11.03
CA GLU A 18 11.29 8.99 -10.31
C GLU A 18 11.73 7.60 -9.77
N TRP A 19 10.78 6.69 -9.63
CA TRP A 19 11.03 5.32 -9.18
C TRP A 19 10.55 4.30 -10.22
N SER A 20 11.37 4.07 -11.24
CA SER A 20 11.05 3.26 -12.42
C SER A 20 10.70 1.79 -12.11
N ALA A 21 11.15 1.26 -10.97
CA ALA A 21 10.81 -0.10 -10.53
C ALA A 21 9.35 -0.23 -10.05
N LEU A 22 8.65 0.90 -9.78
CA LEU A 22 7.25 0.86 -9.38
C LEU A 22 6.36 0.41 -10.53
N ARG A 23 5.48 -0.52 -10.23
CA ARG A 23 4.41 -1.00 -11.11
C ARG A 23 3.08 -0.96 -10.40
N GLY A 24 1.99 -0.89 -11.15
CA GLY A 24 0.65 -0.98 -10.62
C GLY A 24 0.15 -2.41 -10.63
N VAL A 25 -0.53 -2.80 -9.55
CA VAL A 25 -1.35 -4.00 -9.52
C VAL A 25 -2.79 -3.57 -9.31
N ARG A 26 -3.57 -3.64 -10.39
CA ARG A 26 -4.97 -3.25 -10.42
C ARG A 26 -5.79 -4.13 -9.49
N GLY A 27 -6.62 -3.51 -8.68
CA GLY A 27 -7.59 -4.16 -7.81
C GLY A 27 -8.95 -3.55 -7.97
N GLU A 28 -9.95 -4.39 -8.16
CA GLU A 28 -11.33 -4.01 -8.29
C GLU A 28 -12.12 -4.55 -7.11
N VAL A 29 -13.05 -3.78 -6.59
CA VAL A 29 -13.91 -4.14 -5.47
C VAL A 29 -15.35 -3.74 -5.75
N ALA A 30 -16.29 -4.48 -5.18
CA ALA A 30 -17.69 -4.11 -5.16
C ALA A 30 -18.12 -3.73 -3.74
N ARG A 31 -18.88 -2.62 -3.61
CA ARG A 31 -19.58 -2.24 -2.39
C ARG A 31 -21.05 -2.57 -2.54
N ILE A 32 -21.57 -3.36 -1.63
CA ILE A 32 -22.94 -3.90 -1.69
C ILE A 32 -23.66 -3.62 -0.39
N HIS A 33 -24.90 -3.19 -0.47
CA HIS A 33 -25.84 -3.18 0.64
C HIS A 33 -26.70 -4.44 0.54
N ALA A 34 -26.62 -5.31 1.56
CA ALA A 34 -27.27 -6.62 1.57
C ALA A 34 -27.83 -6.96 2.96
N PRO A 35 -29.06 -6.49 3.29
CA PRO A 35 -29.65 -6.69 4.63
C PRO A 35 -29.85 -8.16 5.01
N ASP A 36 -30.03 -9.02 4.01
CA ASP A 36 -30.27 -10.47 4.24
C ASP A 36 -28.96 -11.25 4.51
N VAL A 37 -27.81 -10.58 4.45
CA VAL A 37 -26.52 -11.21 4.75
C VAL A 37 -26.19 -11.07 6.23
N THR A 38 -25.94 -12.20 6.89
CA THR A 38 -25.69 -12.27 8.34
C THR A 38 -24.20 -12.34 8.71
N LEU A 39 -23.30 -12.15 7.76
CA LEU A 39 -21.85 -12.17 8.01
C LEU A 39 -21.45 -10.98 8.88
N GLN A 40 -20.88 -11.23 10.06
CA GLN A 40 -20.43 -10.20 11.00
C GLN A 40 -18.91 -10.05 11.07
N ARG A 41 -18.17 -10.93 10.41
CA ARG A 41 -16.70 -10.95 10.43
C ARG A 41 -16.15 -10.95 9.00
N PRO A 42 -14.95 -10.41 8.79
CA PRO A 42 -14.26 -10.59 7.53
C PRO A 42 -14.18 -12.08 7.17
N THR A 43 -14.72 -12.42 6.02
CA THR A 43 -14.79 -13.77 5.50
C THR A 43 -13.93 -13.89 4.26
N ARG A 44 -13.14 -14.93 4.14
CA ARG A 44 -12.31 -15.19 2.97
C ARG A 44 -12.75 -16.46 2.27
N LEU A 45 -13.07 -16.35 0.99
CA LEU A 45 -13.23 -17.49 0.10
C LEU A 45 -11.84 -17.91 -0.39
N VAL A 46 -11.42 -19.11 0.01
CA VAL A 46 -10.20 -19.74 -0.50
C VAL A 46 -10.58 -20.53 -1.76
N HIS A 47 -10.36 -19.93 -2.92
CA HIS A 47 -10.67 -20.52 -4.21
C HIS A 47 -9.42 -20.44 -5.10
N PRO A 48 -9.05 -21.51 -5.82
CA PRO A 48 -7.80 -21.54 -6.61
C PRO A 48 -7.76 -20.46 -7.70
N ARG A 49 -8.91 -20.03 -8.20
CA ARG A 49 -9.01 -19.08 -9.31
C ARG A 49 -9.44 -17.67 -8.87
N TYR A 50 -10.32 -17.59 -7.87
CA TYR A 50 -10.95 -16.33 -7.44
C TYR A 50 -10.92 -16.21 -5.92
N PRO A 51 -9.75 -16.05 -5.29
CA PRO A 51 -9.70 -15.80 -3.86
C PRO A 51 -10.25 -14.40 -3.59
N ILE A 52 -11.37 -14.32 -2.89
CA ILE A 52 -11.97 -13.05 -2.48
C ILE A 52 -12.03 -12.92 -0.97
N TYR A 53 -12.19 -11.71 -0.50
CA TYR A 53 -12.62 -11.40 0.85
C TYR A 53 -13.96 -10.66 0.82
N ILE A 54 -14.74 -10.84 1.87
CA ILE A 54 -15.96 -10.10 2.16
C ILE A 54 -15.74 -9.41 3.50
N ALA A 55 -15.71 -8.10 3.51
CA ALA A 55 -15.54 -7.29 4.71
C ALA A 55 -16.85 -6.60 5.07
N PRO A 56 -17.56 -7.06 6.12
CA PRO A 56 -18.75 -6.38 6.62
C PRO A 56 -18.38 -5.00 7.18
N LYS A 57 -19.29 -4.07 7.00
CA LYS A 57 -19.28 -2.71 7.53
C LYS A 57 -20.60 -2.46 8.26
N GLU A 58 -20.74 -1.27 8.85
CA GLU A 58 -22.01 -0.84 9.45
C GLU A 58 -23.13 -0.81 8.42
N ASP A 59 -24.38 -0.82 8.87
CA ASP A 59 -25.58 -0.68 8.05
C ASP A 59 -25.70 -1.71 6.89
N HIS A 60 -25.36 -2.97 7.16
CA HIS A 60 -25.44 -4.04 6.14
C HIS A 60 -24.63 -3.77 4.86
N LEU A 61 -23.61 -2.93 4.96
CA LEU A 61 -22.67 -2.69 3.88
C LEU A 61 -21.57 -3.76 3.89
N PHE A 62 -21.19 -4.20 2.69
CA PHE A 62 -20.14 -5.16 2.48
C PHE A 62 -19.17 -4.66 1.40
N VAL A 63 -17.88 -4.84 1.64
CA VAL A 63 -16.86 -4.68 0.61
C VAL A 63 -16.41 -6.07 0.17
N ILE A 64 -16.61 -6.36 -1.11
CA ILE A 64 -16.20 -7.61 -1.74
C ILE A 64 -14.99 -7.33 -2.61
N GLY A 65 -13.90 -7.98 -2.35
CA GLY A 65 -12.64 -7.74 -3.05
C GLY A 65 -11.71 -8.94 -3.03
N ALA A 66 -10.66 -8.87 -3.72
CA ALA A 66 -10.38 -7.93 -4.78
C ALA A 66 -9.69 -8.67 -5.92
N THR A 67 -9.85 -8.17 -7.12
CA THR A 67 -9.07 -8.67 -8.23
C THR A 67 -7.58 -8.34 -8.05
N GLU A 68 -6.74 -9.05 -8.76
CA GLU A 68 -5.30 -8.85 -8.78
C GLU A 68 -4.82 -8.99 -10.23
N ILE A 69 -4.64 -7.84 -10.88
CA ILE A 69 -4.33 -7.78 -12.31
C ILE A 69 -3.07 -6.93 -12.48
N GLU A 70 -2.06 -7.47 -13.14
CA GLU A 70 -0.83 -6.74 -13.48
C GLU A 70 -1.14 -5.66 -14.52
N SER A 71 -1.49 -4.48 -14.05
CA SER A 71 -1.87 -3.34 -14.88
C SER A 71 -1.90 -2.04 -14.09
N ASP A 72 -1.49 -0.94 -14.74
CA ASP A 72 -1.65 0.44 -14.26
C ASP A 72 -2.98 1.07 -14.69
N ASP A 73 -3.83 0.35 -15.40
CA ASP A 73 -5.10 0.85 -15.90
C ASP A 73 -6.06 1.14 -14.74
N ARG A 74 -6.57 2.37 -14.70
CA ARG A 74 -7.53 2.86 -13.70
C ARG A 74 -8.94 3.06 -14.26
N SER A 75 -9.19 2.57 -15.48
CA SER A 75 -10.54 2.59 -16.06
C SER A 75 -11.54 1.85 -15.17
N PRO A 76 -12.85 2.05 -15.34
CA PRO A 76 -13.87 1.35 -14.56
C PRO A 76 -13.71 -0.17 -14.57
N ALA A 77 -14.29 -0.84 -13.57
CA ALA A 77 -14.23 -2.30 -13.43
C ALA A 77 -14.80 -3.00 -14.67
N SER A 78 -14.14 -4.11 -15.07
CA SER A 78 -14.60 -4.88 -16.21
C SER A 78 -15.83 -5.73 -15.87
N VAL A 79 -16.63 -6.07 -16.88
CA VAL A 79 -17.77 -7.00 -16.72
C VAL A 79 -17.28 -8.33 -16.16
N ARG A 80 -16.17 -8.86 -16.68
CA ARG A 80 -15.60 -10.11 -16.19
C ARG A 80 -15.26 -10.06 -14.70
N SER A 81 -14.49 -9.06 -14.27
CA SER A 81 -14.12 -8.92 -12.86
C SER A 81 -15.33 -8.73 -11.95
N THR A 82 -16.31 -7.97 -12.40
CA THR A 82 -17.55 -7.77 -11.67
C THR A 82 -18.31 -9.08 -11.48
N LEU A 83 -18.46 -9.87 -12.54
CA LEU A 83 -19.11 -11.18 -12.46
C LEU A 83 -18.36 -12.15 -11.54
N GLU A 84 -17.02 -12.16 -11.59
CA GLU A 84 -16.18 -12.99 -10.72
C GLU A 84 -16.38 -12.64 -9.24
N LEU A 85 -16.34 -11.35 -8.89
CA LEU A 85 -16.53 -10.88 -7.52
C LEU A 85 -17.94 -11.18 -7.00
N LEU A 86 -18.97 -10.87 -7.78
CA LEU A 86 -20.36 -11.02 -7.37
C LEU A 86 -20.77 -12.49 -7.28
N SER A 87 -20.37 -13.32 -8.23
CA SER A 87 -20.64 -14.76 -8.21
C SER A 87 -19.96 -15.43 -7.02
N ALA A 88 -18.72 -15.04 -6.71
CA ALA A 88 -18.01 -15.56 -5.56
C ALA A 88 -18.67 -15.15 -4.25
N ALA A 89 -19.15 -13.91 -4.12
CA ALA A 89 -19.90 -13.45 -2.95
C ALA A 89 -21.21 -14.21 -2.78
N TYR A 90 -21.96 -14.40 -3.86
CA TYR A 90 -23.19 -15.17 -3.87
C TYR A 90 -22.95 -16.64 -3.48
N ALA A 91 -21.87 -17.24 -3.91
CA ALA A 91 -21.50 -18.60 -3.51
C ALA A 91 -21.17 -18.72 -2.01
N VAL A 92 -20.69 -17.64 -1.36
CA VAL A 92 -20.42 -17.61 0.09
C VAL A 92 -21.70 -17.47 0.90
N HIS A 93 -22.62 -16.59 0.46
CA HIS A 93 -23.88 -16.35 1.17
C HIS A 93 -25.00 -15.96 0.18
N PRO A 94 -26.11 -16.74 0.15
CA PRO A 94 -27.19 -16.52 -0.81
C PRO A 94 -27.88 -15.15 -0.66
N GLY A 95 -27.86 -14.54 0.51
CA GLY A 95 -28.42 -13.20 0.73
C GLY A 95 -27.79 -12.09 -0.14
N PHE A 96 -26.63 -12.34 -0.76
CA PHE A 96 -26.07 -11.40 -1.72
C PHE A 96 -26.84 -11.34 -3.05
N ALA A 97 -27.68 -12.34 -3.35
CA ALA A 97 -28.49 -12.36 -4.60
C ALA A 97 -29.33 -11.09 -4.75
N GLU A 98 -29.95 -10.64 -3.66
CA GLU A 98 -30.84 -9.48 -3.65
C GLU A 98 -30.13 -8.20 -3.17
N GLY A 99 -28.84 -8.26 -2.93
CA GLY A 99 -28.02 -7.10 -2.55
C GLY A 99 -28.01 -6.01 -3.63
N ARG A 100 -27.85 -4.78 -3.20
CA ARG A 100 -27.77 -3.61 -4.11
C ARG A 100 -26.33 -3.20 -4.28
N ILE A 101 -25.85 -3.21 -5.52
CA ILE A 101 -24.51 -2.73 -5.88
C ILE A 101 -24.52 -1.22 -5.77
N LEU A 102 -23.75 -0.69 -4.83
CA LEU A 102 -23.64 0.75 -4.61
C LEU A 102 -22.47 1.34 -5.43
N GLU A 103 -21.40 0.58 -5.56
CA GLU A 103 -20.17 1.06 -6.21
C GLU A 103 -19.33 -0.11 -6.73
N LEU A 104 -18.73 0.09 -7.89
CA LEU A 104 -17.64 -0.72 -8.39
C LEU A 104 -16.41 0.18 -8.47
N ALA A 105 -15.43 -0.03 -7.59
CA ALA A 105 -14.25 0.81 -7.51
C ALA A 105 -13.02 0.09 -8.06
N THR A 106 -12.17 0.86 -8.76
CA THR A 106 -10.91 0.39 -9.33
C THR A 106 -9.78 1.26 -8.81
N GLN A 107 -8.72 0.63 -8.31
CA GLN A 107 -7.48 1.31 -7.93
C GLN A 107 -6.27 0.41 -8.25
N CYS A 108 -5.11 1.06 -8.45
CA CYS A 108 -3.86 0.35 -8.66
C CYS A 108 -2.98 0.47 -7.42
N ARG A 109 -2.51 -0.67 -6.92
CA ARG A 109 -1.62 -0.75 -5.77
C ARG A 109 -0.20 -0.48 -6.21
N PRO A 110 0.54 0.45 -5.56
CA PRO A 110 1.96 0.64 -5.83
C PRO A 110 2.75 -0.57 -5.37
N THR A 111 3.50 -1.17 -6.27
CA THR A 111 4.16 -2.45 -6.04
C THR A 111 5.57 -2.42 -6.60
N LEU A 112 6.52 -3.01 -5.88
CA LEU A 112 7.88 -3.25 -6.34
C LEU A 112 8.01 -4.67 -6.91
N PRO A 113 9.07 -4.99 -7.65
CA PRO A 113 9.19 -6.30 -8.33
C PRO A 113 9.06 -7.52 -7.42
N ASP A 114 9.53 -7.41 -6.19
CA ASP A 114 9.48 -8.46 -5.15
C ASP A 114 8.20 -8.45 -4.30
N ASN A 115 7.28 -7.51 -4.55
CA ASN A 115 6.07 -7.26 -3.75
C ASN A 115 6.35 -6.84 -2.29
N LEU A 116 7.56 -6.43 -1.97
CA LEU A 116 7.95 -5.96 -0.65
C LEU A 116 8.06 -4.43 -0.64
N PRO A 117 7.75 -3.77 0.48
CA PRO A 117 7.93 -2.33 0.61
C PRO A 117 9.42 -1.97 0.68
N ALA A 118 9.73 -0.73 0.33
CA ALA A 118 11.07 -0.21 0.52
C ALA A 118 11.04 1.27 0.95
N ILE A 119 12.09 1.66 1.65
CA ILE A 119 12.42 3.05 1.92
C ILE A 119 13.73 3.35 1.19
N ARG A 120 13.75 4.41 0.38
CA ARG A 120 14.99 4.86 -0.27
C ARG A 120 15.25 6.33 0.01
N GLN A 121 16.52 6.69 -0.04
CA GLN A 121 16.96 8.08 -0.01
C GLN A 121 17.56 8.42 -1.37
N THR A 122 16.91 9.30 -2.12
CA THR A 122 17.37 9.71 -3.46
C THR A 122 18.21 10.98 -3.44
N ARG A 123 18.12 11.74 -2.35
CA ARG A 123 18.91 12.95 -2.11
C ARG A 123 18.89 13.26 -0.60
N PRO A 124 19.89 14.03 -0.11
CA PRO A 124 19.92 14.44 1.29
C PRO A 124 18.59 15.08 1.71
N GLY A 125 18.04 14.65 2.85
CA GLY A 125 16.79 15.17 3.41
C GLY A 125 15.50 14.66 2.76
N MET A 126 15.56 13.75 1.76
CA MET A 126 14.36 13.17 1.14
C MET A 126 14.33 11.65 1.30
N LEU A 127 13.31 11.15 1.98
CA LEU A 127 12.98 9.72 2.05
C LEU A 127 11.73 9.43 1.22
N GLU A 128 11.81 8.39 0.42
CA GLU A 128 10.68 7.88 -0.36
C GLU A 128 10.25 6.53 0.20
N ILE A 129 8.95 6.39 0.52
CA ILE A 129 8.35 5.19 1.11
C ILE A 129 7.34 4.65 0.13
N ASN A 130 7.55 3.43 -0.38
CA ASN A 130 6.68 2.90 -1.42
C ASN A 130 6.64 1.38 -1.46
N GLY A 131 5.82 0.82 -2.36
CA GLY A 131 5.75 -0.60 -2.60
C GLY A 131 4.95 -1.39 -1.57
N LEU A 132 4.07 -0.75 -0.78
CA LEU A 132 3.32 -1.41 0.29
C LEU A 132 2.29 -2.44 -0.22
N TYR A 133 2.01 -2.46 -1.51
CA TYR A 133 1.19 -3.43 -2.21
C TYR A 133 -0.18 -3.70 -1.53
N ARG A 134 -0.48 -4.96 -1.19
CA ARG A 134 -1.76 -5.39 -0.61
C ARG A 134 -1.86 -5.12 0.89
N HIS A 135 -0.73 -4.94 1.54
CA HIS A 135 -0.61 -4.95 2.99
C HIS A 135 -0.41 -3.56 3.61
N GLY A 136 -0.55 -2.52 2.78
CA GLY A 136 -0.25 -1.14 3.17
C GLY A 136 -0.87 -0.73 4.50
N PHE A 137 -2.16 -0.99 4.70
CA PHE A 137 -2.84 -0.64 5.94
C PHE A 137 -2.22 -1.35 7.17
N MET A 138 -1.87 -2.63 7.04
CA MET A 138 -1.35 -3.44 8.14
C MET A 138 0.10 -3.10 8.49
N ILE A 139 0.93 -2.82 7.48
CA ILE A 139 2.37 -2.59 7.67
C ILE A 139 2.74 -1.11 7.86
N SER A 140 1.82 -0.18 7.58
CA SER A 140 2.07 1.27 7.72
C SER A 140 2.59 1.70 9.10
N PRO A 141 2.13 1.15 10.23
CA PRO A 141 2.70 1.52 11.53
C PRO A 141 4.18 1.20 11.63
N THR A 142 4.59 0.00 11.23
CA THR A 142 6.00 -0.40 11.22
C THR A 142 6.84 0.46 10.26
N MET A 143 6.29 0.77 9.06
CA MET A 143 6.96 1.66 8.12
C MET A 143 7.16 3.07 8.71
N LEU A 144 6.20 3.57 9.47
CA LEU A 144 6.31 4.83 10.18
C LEU A 144 7.42 4.78 11.23
N ASP A 145 7.45 3.74 12.07
CA ASP A 145 8.44 3.60 13.14
C ASP A 145 9.87 3.54 12.55
N VAL A 146 10.07 2.73 11.50
CA VAL A 146 11.35 2.67 10.77
C VAL A 146 11.74 4.05 10.21
N THR A 147 10.78 4.75 9.63
CA THR A 147 11.03 6.09 9.08
C THR A 147 11.45 7.07 10.15
N LEU A 148 10.79 7.04 11.31
CA LEU A 148 11.13 7.91 12.45
C LEU A 148 12.52 7.60 13.01
N GLU A 149 12.91 6.32 13.11
CA GLU A 149 14.29 5.95 13.49
C GLU A 149 15.30 6.53 12.50
N LEU A 150 15.08 6.33 11.18
CA LEU A 150 15.94 6.88 10.13
C LEU A 150 16.07 8.41 10.19
N LEU A 151 14.97 9.11 10.42
CA LEU A 151 14.98 10.56 10.53
C LEU A 151 15.74 11.07 11.75
N ASN A 152 15.69 10.35 12.87
CA ASN A 152 16.28 10.78 14.12
C ASN A 152 17.77 10.39 14.26
N THR A 153 18.13 9.21 13.77
CA THR A 153 19.44 8.60 14.03
C THR A 153 20.25 8.31 12.75
N GLY A 154 19.62 8.36 11.58
CA GLY A 154 20.20 7.94 10.31
C GLY A 154 20.27 6.41 10.13
N GLN A 155 19.81 5.64 11.09
CA GLN A 155 19.83 4.17 11.10
C GLN A 155 18.49 3.64 11.61
N SER A 156 18.17 2.38 11.34
CA SER A 156 16.98 1.74 11.90
C SER A 156 17.26 0.28 12.29
N THR A 157 17.11 0.00 13.56
CA THR A 157 17.17 -1.37 14.10
C THR A 157 15.93 -2.17 13.75
N LEU A 158 14.79 -1.49 13.58
CA LEU A 158 13.55 -2.13 13.16
C LEU A 158 13.63 -2.63 11.72
N SER A 159 14.32 -1.90 10.82
CA SER A 159 14.50 -2.36 9.44
C SER A 159 15.28 -3.67 9.37
N GLU A 160 16.35 -3.81 10.19
CA GLU A 160 17.12 -5.06 10.30
C GLU A 160 16.25 -6.20 10.86
N ARG A 161 15.49 -5.92 11.92
CA ARG A 161 14.61 -6.90 12.56
C ARG A 161 13.55 -7.46 11.63
N PHE A 162 13.01 -6.63 10.72
CA PHE A 162 11.93 -7.00 9.80
C PHE A 162 12.42 -7.29 8.39
N ASP A 163 13.73 -7.32 8.17
CA ASP A 163 14.33 -7.49 6.84
C ASP A 163 13.75 -6.53 5.80
N LEU A 164 13.53 -5.28 6.23
CA LEU A 164 12.99 -4.25 5.38
C LEU A 164 14.08 -3.64 4.50
N ARG A 165 13.84 -3.59 3.20
CA ARG A 165 14.79 -3.02 2.25
C ARG A 165 14.94 -1.52 2.44
N LEU A 166 16.17 -1.10 2.75
CA LEU A 166 16.62 0.28 2.77
C LEU A 166 17.61 0.53 1.63
N GLU A 167 17.33 1.52 0.81
CA GLU A 167 18.21 2.00 -0.26
C GLU A 167 18.66 3.42 0.12
N LEU A 168 19.56 3.51 1.09
CA LEU A 168 20.08 4.79 1.56
C LEU A 168 21.39 5.10 0.83
N GLU A 169 21.52 6.34 0.30
CA GLU A 169 22.81 6.79 -0.19
C GLU A 169 23.82 6.85 0.97
N PRO A 170 25.09 6.52 0.73
CA PRO A 170 26.13 6.67 1.75
C PRO A 170 26.12 8.11 2.23
N THR A 171 25.90 8.32 3.50
CA THR A 171 26.01 9.65 4.11
C THR A 171 27.45 10.13 3.86
N ALA A 172 27.62 11.21 3.12
CA ALA A 172 28.95 11.83 3.00
C ALA A 172 29.49 12.05 4.42
N PRO A 173 30.75 11.68 4.72
CA PRO A 173 31.30 11.88 6.05
C PRO A 173 31.14 13.35 6.44
N ALA A 174 30.66 13.56 7.68
CA ALA A 174 30.53 14.91 8.21
C ALA A 174 31.85 15.67 8.01
N PRO A 175 31.83 16.95 7.62
CA PRO A 175 33.05 17.69 7.41
C PRO A 175 33.86 17.65 8.70
N THR A 176 34.99 16.97 8.66
CA THR A 176 35.96 16.90 9.77
C THR A 176 36.39 18.31 10.14
N GLY A 177 36.06 18.67 11.35
CA GLY A 177 36.41 19.81 12.11
C GLY A 177 37.16 20.96 11.45
N VAL A 178 36.54 22.13 11.54
CA VAL A 178 37.27 23.41 11.49
C VAL A 178 38.30 23.39 12.62
N ALA A 179 39.59 23.34 12.26
CA ALA A 179 40.66 23.55 13.18
C ALA A 179 40.48 24.92 13.85
N ALA A 180 40.47 24.93 15.17
CA ALA A 180 40.44 26.17 15.93
C ALA A 180 41.67 27.03 15.58
N PRO A 181 41.53 28.36 15.37
CA PRO A 181 42.70 29.21 15.18
C PRO A 181 43.51 29.24 16.45
N ALA A 182 44.81 28.93 16.32
CA ALA A 182 45.76 29.14 17.38
C ALA A 182 45.94 30.65 17.60
N PHE A 183 45.57 31.13 18.77
CA PHE A 183 45.93 32.48 19.23
C PHE A 183 47.38 32.45 19.68
N ALA A 184 48.21 33.26 19.00
CA ALA A 184 49.52 33.65 19.42
C ALA A 184 49.44 34.93 20.26
#